data_919a5b3a360e5b5a4225a77d1cede7ae
#
_entry.id   919a5b3a360e5b5a4225a77d1cede7ae
#
_cell.length_a   1.000
_cell.length_b   1.000
_cell.length_c   1.000
_cell.angle_alpha   90.00
_cell.angle_beta   90.00
_cell.angle_gamma   90.00
#
_symmetry.space_group_name_H-M   'P 1'
#
loop_
_entity.id
_entity.type
_entity.pdbx_description
1 polymer ?
#
loop_
_entity_poly.entity_id
_entity_poly.type
_entity_poly.pdbx_seq_one_letter_code
_entity_poly.pdbx_strand_id
1 'polypeptide(L)'
;MGNDYRKMWEDMGLNLEAHDALLEALGKGYKEIYLNQNDRPEGMEYFDFVMREVHGVRIRGLLDEKANGHKVIGAFCVFVPEEIVRSADATLVGLCTGADFAT
;
A
#
# COMPACT_ATOMS: atom_id res chain seq x y z
N MET A 1 -8.94 -4.77 15.13
CA MET A 1 -8.83 -3.71 14.86
C MET A 1 -9.34 -3.38 13.69
N GLY A 2 -10.33 -3.28 13.64
CA GLY A 2 -10.95 -3.00 12.58
C GLY A 2 -10.52 -1.90 11.92
N ASN A 3 -9.76 -1.87 11.31
CA ASN A 3 -9.38 -0.88 10.71
C ASN A 3 -10.36 -0.11 10.09
N ASP A 4 -10.59 0.90 10.56
CA ASP A 4 -11.45 1.86 10.08
C ASP A 4 -10.89 2.60 8.92
N TYR A 5 -10.25 1.91 8.01
CA TYR A 5 -9.75 2.50 6.78
C TYR A 5 -10.88 2.86 5.80
N ARG A 6 -12.06 2.33 6.03
CA ARG A 6 -13.19 2.57 5.16
C ARG A 6 -13.55 4.05 5.07
N LYS A 7 -13.54 4.74 6.22
CA LYS A 7 -13.75 6.18 6.25
C LYS A 7 -12.65 6.94 5.52
N MET A 8 -11.41 6.50 5.70
CA MET A 8 -10.27 7.09 4.99
C MET A 8 -10.42 6.96 3.48
N TRP A 9 -10.81 5.79 2.99
CA TRP A 9 -11.02 5.57 1.57
C TRP A 9 -12.18 6.39 1.02
N GLU A 10 -13.25 6.52 1.80
CA GLU A 10 -14.38 7.37 1.44
C GLU A 10 -13.96 8.83 1.30
N ASP A 11 -13.21 9.33 2.29
CA ASP A 11 -12.71 10.71 2.29
C ASP A 11 -11.76 10.99 1.13
N MET A 12 -11.05 9.98 0.65
CA MET A 12 -10.20 10.09 -0.53
C MET A 12 -10.97 10.04 -1.85
N GLY A 13 -12.27 9.79 -1.81
CA GLY A 13 -13.09 9.72 -3.01
C GLY A 13 -13.10 8.38 -3.72
N LEU A 14 -12.68 7.30 -3.04
CA LEU A 14 -12.69 5.99 -3.65
C LEU A 14 -14.11 5.45 -3.79
N ASN A 15 -14.36 4.74 -4.88
CA ASN A 15 -15.59 3.98 -5.01
C ASN A 15 -15.50 2.75 -4.14
N LEU A 16 -16.20 2.76 -3.01
CA LEU A 16 -16.10 1.70 -2.01
C LEU A 16 -16.55 0.33 -2.52
N GLU A 17 -17.56 0.30 -3.36
CA GLU A 17 -18.05 -0.96 -3.94
C GLU A 17 -16.98 -1.60 -4.82
N ALA A 18 -16.39 -0.80 -5.71
CA ALA A 18 -15.30 -1.29 -6.56
C ALA A 18 -14.08 -1.68 -5.75
N HIS A 19 -13.78 -0.94 -4.69
CA HIS A 19 -12.66 -1.23 -3.81
C HIS A 19 -12.88 -2.53 -3.03
N ASP A 20 -14.10 -2.77 -2.55
CA ASP A 20 -14.44 -4.03 -1.88
C ASP A 20 -14.26 -5.22 -2.82
N ALA A 21 -14.70 -5.10 -4.07
CA ALA A 21 -14.51 -6.14 -5.07
C ALA A 21 -13.03 -6.40 -5.35
N LEU A 22 -12.22 -5.35 -5.41
CA LEU A 22 -10.78 -5.48 -5.57
C LEU A 22 -10.15 -6.21 -4.39
N LEU A 23 -10.50 -5.83 -3.17
CA LEU A 23 -9.96 -6.48 -1.97
C LEU A 23 -10.33 -7.96 -1.91
N GLU A 24 -11.54 -8.30 -2.30
CA GLU A 24 -11.99 -9.69 -2.35
C GLU A 24 -11.16 -10.49 -3.35
N ALA A 25 -10.99 -9.96 -4.56
CA ALA A 25 -10.21 -10.61 -5.60
C ALA A 25 -8.74 -10.77 -5.20
N LEU A 26 -8.15 -9.73 -4.63
CA LEU A 26 -6.76 -9.78 -4.17
C LEU A 26 -6.59 -10.77 -3.02
N GLY A 27 -7.52 -10.80 -2.09
CA GLY A 27 -7.47 -11.73 -0.96
C GLY A 27 -7.55 -13.18 -1.41
N LYS A 28 -8.41 -13.46 -2.38
CA LYS A 28 -8.54 -14.79 -2.95
C LYS A 28 -7.26 -15.21 -3.68
N GLY A 29 -6.76 -14.35 -4.55
CA GLY A 29 -5.53 -14.63 -5.29
C GLY A 29 -4.33 -14.80 -4.36
N TYR A 30 -4.22 -13.96 -3.34
CA TYR A 30 -3.15 -14.04 -2.35
C TYR A 30 -3.19 -15.37 -1.60
N LYS A 31 -4.38 -15.79 -1.19
CA LYS A 31 -4.54 -17.07 -0.52
C LYS A 31 -4.13 -18.25 -1.41
N GLU A 32 -4.57 -18.23 -2.66
CA GLU A 32 -4.32 -19.33 -3.60
C GLU A 32 -2.84 -19.41 -3.98
N ILE A 33 -2.21 -18.27 -4.24
CA ILE A 33 -0.87 -18.26 -4.82
C ILE A 33 0.20 -18.25 -3.73
N TYR A 34 -0.08 -17.65 -2.60
CA TYR A 34 0.95 -17.37 -1.60
C TYR A 34 0.73 -18.16 -0.30
N LEU A 35 -0.42 -18.01 0.34
CA LEU A 35 -0.64 -18.63 1.65
C LEU A 35 -0.75 -20.15 1.60
N ASN A 36 -1.23 -20.68 0.49
CA ASN A 36 -1.40 -22.12 0.34
C ASN A 36 -0.15 -22.85 -0.16
N GLN A 37 0.97 -22.14 -0.29
CA GLN A 37 2.22 -22.78 -0.67
C GLN A 37 2.70 -23.73 0.40
N ASN A 38 3.30 -24.86 -0.03
CA ASN A 38 3.90 -25.83 0.88
C ASN A 38 5.28 -25.36 1.30
N ASP A 39 5.73 -25.84 2.45
CA ASP A 39 7.10 -25.59 2.92
C ASP A 39 7.47 -24.12 3.02
N ARG A 40 6.53 -23.30 3.46
CA ARG A 40 6.80 -21.88 3.68
C ARG A 40 7.83 -21.71 4.81
N PRO A 41 8.82 -20.81 4.66
CA PRO A 41 9.78 -20.54 5.74
C PRO A 41 9.08 -20.03 7.01
N GLU A 42 9.71 -20.29 8.15
CA GLU A 42 9.24 -19.69 9.39
C GLU A 42 9.50 -18.19 9.37
N GLY A 43 8.73 -17.45 10.16
CA GLY A 43 8.94 -16.00 10.28
C GLY A 43 8.36 -15.17 9.16
N MET A 44 7.38 -15.71 8.45
CA MET A 44 6.75 -14.98 7.33
C MET A 44 5.63 -14.04 7.77
N GLU A 45 5.34 -13.94 9.07
CA GLU A 45 4.19 -13.17 9.55
C GLU A 45 4.22 -11.72 9.14
N TYR A 46 5.39 -11.10 9.16
CA TYR A 46 5.52 -9.70 8.75
C TYR A 46 5.20 -9.52 7.27
N PHE A 47 5.73 -10.40 6.43
CA PHE A 47 5.45 -10.32 5.00
C PHE A 47 3.99 -10.63 4.69
N ASP A 48 3.40 -11.56 5.40
CA ASP A 48 1.97 -11.86 5.26
C ASP A 48 1.12 -10.64 5.64
N PHE A 49 1.50 -9.94 6.69
CA PHE A 49 0.83 -8.71 7.09
C PHE A 49 0.95 -7.64 6.01
N VAL A 50 2.16 -7.39 5.51
CA VAL A 50 2.40 -6.38 4.49
C VAL A 50 1.59 -6.66 3.22
N MET A 51 1.55 -7.91 2.80
CA MET A 51 0.81 -8.29 1.60
C MET A 51 -0.71 -8.17 1.75
N ARG A 52 -1.22 -8.29 2.98
CA ARG A 52 -2.65 -8.13 3.23
C ARG A 52 -3.09 -6.69 3.37
N GLU A 53 -2.14 -5.81 3.70
CA GLU A 53 -2.48 -4.42 3.96
C GLU A 53 -2.57 -3.63 2.68
N VAL A 54 -3.66 -3.79 1.97
CA VAL A 54 -3.91 -3.08 0.72
C VAL A 54 -4.53 -1.71 1.05
N HIS A 55 -3.83 -0.65 0.69
CA HIS A 55 -4.29 0.73 0.87
C HIS A 55 -4.64 1.08 2.32
N GLY A 56 -4.00 0.44 3.28
CA GLY A 56 -4.29 0.63 4.70
C GLY A 56 -3.23 1.43 5.44
N VAL A 57 -2.37 0.74 6.17
CA VAL A 57 -1.38 1.35 7.06
C VAL A 57 -0.49 2.36 6.34
N ARG A 58 0.01 2.02 5.16
CA ARG A 58 0.92 2.91 4.42
C ARG A 58 0.23 4.20 3.99
N ILE A 59 -0.99 4.10 3.48
CA ILE A 59 -1.76 5.28 3.06
C ILE A 59 -2.07 6.15 4.27
N ARG A 60 -2.47 5.55 5.38
CA ARG A 60 -2.72 6.28 6.61
C ARG A 60 -1.47 7.05 7.04
N GLY A 61 -0.32 6.40 7.04
CA GLY A 61 0.93 7.03 7.42
C GLY A 61 1.30 8.22 6.52
N LEU A 62 1.09 8.08 5.21
CA LEU A 62 1.37 9.18 4.27
C LEU A 62 0.42 10.36 4.48
N LEU A 63 -0.85 10.10 4.74
CA LEU A 63 -1.81 11.15 5.02
C LEU A 63 -1.47 11.88 6.32
N ASP A 64 -1.04 11.16 7.35
CA ASP A 64 -0.64 11.74 8.62
C ASP A 64 0.60 12.63 8.44
N GLU A 65 1.56 12.19 7.65
CA GLU A 65 2.74 13.02 7.36
C GLU A 65 2.36 14.32 6.65
N LYS A 66 1.47 14.25 5.67
CA LYS A 66 0.97 15.45 5.00
C LYS A 66 0.26 16.38 5.99
N ALA A 67 -0.56 15.83 6.86
CA ALA A 67 -1.29 16.61 7.86
C ALA A 67 -0.33 17.32 8.84
N ASN A 68 0.82 16.73 9.09
CA ASN A 68 1.84 17.29 9.97
C ASN A 68 2.80 18.27 9.24
N GLY A 69 2.50 18.57 7.99
CA GLY A 69 3.31 19.55 7.24
C GLY A 69 4.51 18.98 6.50
N HIS A 70 4.71 17.66 6.54
CA HIS A 70 5.78 17.02 5.77
C HIS A 70 5.37 16.86 4.31
N LYS A 71 6.33 16.89 3.42
CA LYS A 71 6.07 16.70 2.01
C LYS A 71 6.17 15.22 1.65
N VAL A 72 5.28 14.78 0.78
CA VAL A 72 5.30 13.43 0.22
C VAL A 72 5.58 13.57 -1.26
N ILE A 73 6.64 12.92 -1.73
CA ILE A 73 7.10 13.01 -3.11
C ILE A 73 6.90 11.65 -3.76
N GLY A 74 6.14 11.64 -4.87
CA GLY A 74 5.96 10.42 -5.65
C GLY A 74 7.03 10.31 -6.73
N ALA A 75 7.56 9.13 -6.92
CA ALA A 75 8.58 8.87 -7.93
C ALA A 75 8.29 7.56 -8.65
N PHE A 76 8.61 7.52 -9.93
CA PHE A 76 8.47 6.29 -10.71
C PHE A 76 9.71 5.43 -10.54
N CYS A 77 9.50 4.16 -10.25
CA CYS A 77 10.55 3.17 -10.06
C CYS A 77 11.56 3.62 -8.98
N VAL A 78 12.83 3.32 -9.22
CA VAL A 78 13.90 3.58 -8.24
C VAL A 78 14.87 4.65 -8.73
N PHE A 79 14.40 5.53 -9.61
CA PHE A 79 15.27 6.51 -10.21
C PHE A 79 15.58 7.73 -9.32
N VAL A 80 14.86 7.88 -8.23
CA VAL A 80 15.07 8.99 -7.32
C VAL A 80 15.74 8.46 -6.05
N PRO A 81 16.91 9.00 -5.67
CA PRO A 81 17.56 8.55 -4.44
C PRO A 81 16.77 8.95 -3.20
N GLU A 82 16.38 7.98 -2.40
CA GLU A 82 15.61 8.23 -1.19
C GLU A 82 16.36 9.12 -0.21
N GLU A 83 17.68 8.97 -0.17
CA GLU A 83 18.51 9.72 0.76
C GLU A 83 18.41 11.25 0.53
N ILE A 84 18.32 11.66 -0.73
CA ILE A 84 18.16 13.07 -1.08
C ILE A 84 16.79 13.58 -0.62
N VAL A 85 15.75 12.80 -0.86
CA VAL A 85 14.38 13.15 -0.45
C VAL A 85 14.30 13.25 1.07
N ARG A 86 14.86 12.29 1.79
CA ARG A 86 14.85 12.29 3.25
C ARG A 86 15.67 13.43 3.84
N SER A 87 16.77 13.82 3.19
CA SER A 87 17.58 14.95 3.65
C SER A 87 16.81 16.27 3.54
N ALA A 88 15.80 16.35 2.71
CA ALA A 88 14.91 17.51 2.59
C ALA A 88 13.69 17.39 3.52
N ASP A 89 13.69 16.46 4.46
CA ASP A 89 12.60 16.19 5.39
C ASP A 89 11.30 15.85 4.67
N ALA A 90 11.42 15.09 3.60
CA ALA A 90 10.28 14.60 2.83
C ALA A 90 10.26 13.07 2.81
N THR A 91 9.12 12.51 2.45
CA THR A 91 8.94 11.06 2.32
C THR A 91 8.76 10.69 0.87
N LEU A 92 9.50 9.68 0.43
CA LEU A 92 9.41 9.15 -0.92
C LEU A 92 8.38 8.03 -0.98
N VAL A 93 7.50 8.09 -1.99
CA VAL A 93 6.58 6.98 -2.26
C VAL A 93 6.74 6.55 -3.72
N GLY A 94 6.84 5.26 -3.93
CA GLY A 94 6.94 4.70 -5.29
C GLY A 94 5.58 4.68 -5.98
N LEU A 95 5.53 5.23 -7.18
CA LEU A 95 4.32 5.22 -8.01
C LEU A 95 4.51 4.16 -9.10
N CYS A 96 4.44 2.90 -8.71
CA CYS A 96 4.68 1.85 -9.63
C CYS A 96 3.41 1.46 -10.34
N THR A 97 3.36 1.63 -11.62
CA THR A 97 2.17 1.29 -12.41
C THR A 97 2.39 0.11 -13.33
N GLY A 98 3.24 -0.79 -13.03
CA GLY A 98 3.69 -1.84 -13.92
C GLY A 98 2.64 -2.79 -14.53
N ALA A 99 1.37 -2.50 -14.42
CA ALA A 99 0.30 -3.34 -14.97
C ALA A 99 -0.23 -2.75 -16.27
N ASP A 100 -0.39 -3.58 -17.29
CA ASP A 100 -0.86 -3.13 -18.61
C ASP A 100 -2.22 -2.47 -18.55
N PHE A 101 -3.09 -2.91 -17.68
CA PHE A 101 -4.42 -2.35 -17.57
C PHE A 101 -4.41 -0.94 -16.96
N ALA A 102 -3.31 -0.49 -16.40
CA ALA A 102 -3.20 0.84 -15.82
C ALA A 102 -2.84 1.90 -16.88
N THR A 103 -2.53 1.48 -18.08
CA THR A 103 -2.26 2.38 -19.20
C THR A 103 -3.44 2.39 -20.17
#